data_4498ceb4bc3ee13cef9c9f1a3cc93d58
#
_entry.id   4498ceb4bc3ee13cef9c9f1a3cc93d58
#
_cell.length_a   1.000
_cell.length_b   1.000
_cell.length_c   1.000
_cell.angle_alpha   90.00
_cell.angle_beta   90.00
_cell.angle_gamma   90.00
#
_symmetry.space_group_name_H-M   'P 1'
#
loop_
_entity.id
_entity.type
_entity.pdbx_description
1 polymer ?
#
loop_
_entity_poly.entity_id
_entity_poly.type
_entity_poly.pdbx_seq_one_letter_code
_entity_poly.pdbx_strand_id
1 'polypeptide(L)'
;MYKKSNNSNYYLHNFSSIDYSKDSVLMVPGAGMDHRIVRDIKLDASKFNETLAIDLPHHGYSTGPKLSSIEDYASGIEEVLDDMDLSKFHLCGHSMGGLIALRLAFNKRLQFKTVNILNASCPMFVGGALLDDSRKNLDSAMDMLTTYGVNQPPKAKASGPMFGTMGSGFYQKKSDLINTPYGSKKIVDKLDDEVDLYALKKLFNQITKDILNNDLTACKNFSVSEDEISSYEKQINFVLGEKDKLIPLKYVEKFCEGLKKSEILILENLSHFTFYEDPTKLSTELGKLLSK
;
A
#
# COMPACT_ATOMS: atom_id res chain seq x y z
N MET A 1 -9.88 11.21 13.73
CA MET A 1 -9.42 12.17 14.78
C MET A 1 -7.99 12.63 14.50
N TYR A 2 -7.50 13.63 15.23
CA TYR A 2 -6.11 14.10 15.11
C TYR A 2 -5.33 13.86 16.38
N LYS A 3 -4.07 13.46 16.26
CA LYS A 3 -3.08 13.44 17.35
C LYS A 3 -1.84 14.20 16.95
N LYS A 4 -1.18 14.83 17.93
CA LYS A 4 0.07 15.56 17.71
C LYS A 4 1.27 14.68 18.09
N SER A 5 2.31 14.74 17.28
CA SER A 5 3.62 14.20 17.57
C SER A 5 4.66 15.20 17.09
N ASN A 6 5.48 15.72 17.99
CA ASN A 6 6.44 16.78 17.69
C ASN A 6 5.79 17.96 16.93
N ASN A 7 6.24 18.27 15.71
CA ASN A 7 5.71 19.33 14.85
C ASN A 7 4.68 18.85 13.85
N SER A 8 4.13 17.63 14.02
CA SER A 8 3.17 17.02 13.10
C SER A 8 1.80 16.85 13.74
N ASN A 9 0.73 16.98 12.93
CA ASN A 9 -0.60 16.56 13.28
C ASN A 9 -0.95 15.35 12.42
N TYR A 10 -1.07 14.19 13.04
CA TYR A 10 -1.47 12.95 12.36
C TYR A 10 -2.99 12.83 12.32
N TYR A 11 -3.54 12.54 11.16
CA TYR A 11 -4.93 12.16 11.01
C TYR A 11 -5.08 10.66 11.19
N LEU A 12 -5.90 10.27 12.15
CA LEU A 12 -6.22 8.88 12.48
C LEU A 12 -7.64 8.59 11.99
N HIS A 13 -7.74 7.84 10.89
CA HIS A 13 -9.01 7.49 10.26
C HIS A 13 -9.73 6.39 11.05
N ASN A 14 -11.03 6.54 11.30
CA ASN A 14 -11.91 5.64 12.06
C ASN A 14 -11.57 5.45 13.56
N PHE A 15 -10.53 6.07 14.10
CA PHE A 15 -10.12 5.89 15.50
C PHE A 15 -11.15 6.43 16.54
N SER A 16 -12.06 7.31 16.15
CA SER A 16 -13.11 7.84 17.06
C SER A 16 -14.25 6.85 17.33
N SER A 17 -14.33 5.76 16.56
CA SER A 17 -15.40 4.75 16.63
C SER A 17 -14.92 3.37 17.06
N ILE A 18 -13.74 3.27 17.71
CA ILE A 18 -13.18 1.98 18.15
C ILE A 18 -14.03 1.38 19.27
N ASP A 19 -14.47 0.15 19.07
CA ASP A 19 -15.01 -0.73 20.10
C ASP A 19 -13.87 -1.62 20.61
N TYR A 20 -13.38 -1.34 21.80
CA TYR A 20 -12.28 -2.09 22.41
C TYR A 20 -12.61 -3.54 22.80
N SER A 21 -13.87 -3.98 22.64
CA SER A 21 -14.22 -5.40 22.78
C SER A 21 -13.81 -6.22 21.56
N LYS A 22 -13.61 -5.58 20.40
CA LYS A 22 -13.25 -6.17 19.11
C LYS A 22 -11.77 -5.96 18.78
N ASP A 23 -11.27 -6.76 17.85
CA ASP A 23 -9.96 -6.53 17.26
C ASP A 23 -10.00 -5.35 16.27
N SER A 24 -8.87 -4.68 16.10
CA SER A 24 -8.70 -3.56 15.17
C SER A 24 -7.58 -3.84 14.18
N VAL A 25 -7.78 -3.47 12.93
CA VAL A 25 -6.72 -3.51 11.91
C VAL A 25 -6.29 -2.08 11.63
N LEU A 26 -5.02 -1.78 11.93
CA LEU A 26 -4.39 -0.51 11.60
C LEU A 26 -3.58 -0.64 10.32
N MET A 27 -3.98 0.08 9.29
CA MET A 27 -3.28 0.14 8.02
C MET A 27 -2.35 1.35 7.94
N VAL A 28 -1.09 1.11 7.60
CA VAL A 28 -0.11 2.15 7.24
C VAL A 28 0.00 2.17 5.72
N PRO A 29 -0.32 3.32 5.06
CA PRO A 29 -0.32 3.43 3.61
C PRO A 29 1.07 3.34 2.98
N GLY A 30 1.10 3.04 1.67
CA GLY A 30 2.30 3.08 0.84
C GLY A 30 2.73 4.50 0.46
N ALA A 31 3.86 4.60 -0.25
CA ALA A 31 4.42 5.85 -0.74
C ALA A 31 3.36 6.68 -1.50
N GLY A 32 3.20 7.93 -1.12
CA GLY A 32 2.26 8.86 -1.74
C GLY A 32 0.78 8.58 -1.52
N MET A 33 0.42 7.64 -0.65
CA MET A 33 -0.96 7.26 -0.35
C MET A 33 -1.40 7.72 1.03
N ASP A 34 -2.70 7.62 1.29
CA ASP A 34 -3.34 8.02 2.54
C ASP A 34 -4.43 7.01 2.97
N HIS A 35 -5.20 7.38 3.99
CA HIS A 35 -6.28 6.55 4.56
C HIS A 35 -7.30 6.03 3.55
N ARG A 36 -7.40 6.59 2.34
CA ARG A 36 -8.35 6.12 1.32
C ARG A 36 -8.11 4.68 0.85
N ILE A 37 -6.92 4.12 1.14
CA ILE A 37 -6.62 2.71 0.83
C ILE A 37 -7.50 1.72 1.59
N VAL A 38 -8.10 2.11 2.73
CA VAL A 38 -8.95 1.22 3.53
C VAL A 38 -10.43 1.30 3.19
N ARG A 39 -10.84 2.20 2.28
CA ARG A 39 -12.25 2.49 1.96
C ARG A 39 -13.07 1.24 1.67
N ASP A 40 -12.51 0.34 0.88
CA ASP A 40 -13.21 -0.83 0.36
C ASP A 40 -12.79 -2.13 1.08
N ILE A 41 -11.93 -2.05 2.10
CA ILE A 41 -11.56 -3.18 2.96
C ILE A 41 -12.66 -3.40 4.00
N LYS A 42 -13.36 -4.55 3.93
CA LYS A 42 -14.48 -4.91 4.80
C LYS A 42 -14.20 -6.25 5.49
N LEU A 43 -13.85 -6.18 6.77
CA LEU A 43 -13.67 -7.35 7.62
C LEU A 43 -14.97 -7.76 8.29
N ASP A 44 -15.00 -8.95 8.90
CA ASP A 44 -16.16 -9.43 9.67
C ASP A 44 -16.45 -8.50 10.86
N ALA A 45 -17.53 -7.73 10.75
CA ALA A 45 -17.92 -6.72 11.75
C ALA A 45 -18.28 -7.32 13.12
N SER A 46 -18.49 -8.65 13.22
CA SER A 46 -18.69 -9.31 14.51
C SER A 46 -17.39 -9.46 15.31
N LYS A 47 -16.23 -9.45 14.64
CA LYS A 47 -14.91 -9.67 15.23
C LYS A 47 -14.03 -8.43 15.19
N PHE A 48 -14.14 -7.64 14.15
CA PHE A 48 -13.27 -6.50 13.86
C PHE A 48 -14.02 -5.17 13.86
N ASN A 49 -13.34 -4.12 14.27
CA ASN A 49 -13.75 -2.75 14.00
C ASN A 49 -13.65 -2.44 12.50
N GLU A 50 -14.20 -1.30 12.06
CA GLU A 50 -13.88 -0.77 10.74
C GLU A 50 -12.36 -0.59 10.62
N THR A 51 -11.81 -0.88 9.44
CA THR A 51 -10.35 -0.78 9.22
C THR A 51 -9.87 0.65 9.48
N LEU A 52 -8.88 0.76 10.34
CA LEU A 52 -8.25 2.02 10.73
C LEU A 52 -7.11 2.34 9.76
N ALA A 53 -6.80 3.62 9.60
CA ALA A 53 -5.59 4.04 8.90
C ALA A 53 -4.97 5.28 9.56
N ILE A 54 -3.67 5.46 9.34
CA ILE A 54 -2.94 6.64 9.78
C ILE A 54 -2.35 7.35 8.56
N ASP A 55 -2.68 8.64 8.41
CA ASP A 55 -2.04 9.47 7.40
C ASP A 55 -0.66 9.90 7.90
N LEU A 56 0.37 9.70 7.08
CA LEU A 56 1.72 10.15 7.37
C LEU A 56 1.85 11.68 7.16
N PRO A 57 2.81 12.37 7.77
CA PRO A 57 3.04 13.80 7.51
C PRO A 57 3.12 14.09 6.00
N HIS A 58 2.44 15.14 5.54
CA HIS A 58 2.23 15.51 4.14
C HIS A 58 1.39 14.55 3.29
N HIS A 59 0.72 13.57 3.91
CA HIS A 59 -0.22 12.67 3.24
C HIS A 59 -1.63 12.89 3.75
N GLY A 60 -2.62 12.76 2.86
CA GLY A 60 -4.03 12.87 3.23
C GLY A 60 -4.34 14.14 4.01
N TYR A 61 -4.83 13.97 5.21
CA TYR A 61 -5.20 15.07 6.12
C TYR A 61 -4.13 15.38 7.19
N SER A 62 -3.00 14.69 7.17
CA SER A 62 -1.91 14.95 8.10
C SER A 62 -1.05 16.14 7.67
N THR A 63 -0.55 16.89 8.63
CA THR A 63 0.34 18.03 8.43
C THR A 63 1.62 17.88 9.25
N GLY A 64 2.67 18.61 8.89
CA GLY A 64 3.93 18.58 9.64
C GLY A 64 5.14 18.74 8.73
N PRO A 65 6.36 18.54 9.25
CA PRO A 65 7.57 18.55 8.45
C PRO A 65 7.63 17.31 7.54
N LYS A 66 8.37 17.45 6.44
CA LYS A 66 8.70 16.32 5.57
C LYS A 66 9.66 15.38 6.32
N LEU A 67 9.30 14.11 6.42
CA LEU A 67 10.15 13.08 7.02
C LEU A 67 10.96 12.39 5.93
N SER A 68 12.21 12.04 6.20
CA SER A 68 13.16 11.60 5.17
C SER A 68 13.59 10.13 5.28
N SER A 69 13.15 9.43 6.30
CA SER A 69 13.49 8.01 6.53
C SER A 69 12.31 7.20 7.04
N ILE A 70 12.36 5.91 6.86
CA ILE A 70 11.38 4.96 7.43
C ILE A 70 11.41 5.03 8.96
N GLU A 71 12.57 5.25 9.55
CA GLU A 71 12.78 5.41 10.98
C GLU A 71 12.02 6.62 11.53
N ASP A 72 12.07 7.77 10.83
CA ASP A 72 11.35 8.98 11.23
C ASP A 72 9.82 8.76 11.18
N TYR A 73 9.32 8.11 10.13
CA TYR A 73 7.91 7.76 10.02
C TYR A 73 7.48 6.82 11.15
N ALA A 74 8.27 5.78 11.44
CA ALA A 74 7.99 4.84 12.52
C ALA A 74 7.99 5.53 13.89
N SER A 75 8.99 6.38 14.16
CA SER A 75 9.08 7.14 15.42
C SER A 75 7.87 8.04 15.64
N GLY A 76 7.41 8.74 14.60
CA GLY A 76 6.21 9.56 14.68
C GLY A 76 4.93 8.75 14.97
N ILE A 77 4.80 7.56 14.38
CA ILE A 77 3.68 6.64 14.68
C ILE A 77 3.79 6.13 16.12
N GLU A 78 4.99 5.77 16.59
CA GLU A 78 5.20 5.35 17.98
C GLU A 78 4.72 6.40 18.98
N GLU A 79 5.07 7.68 18.76
CA GLU A 79 4.63 8.77 19.63
C GLU A 79 3.11 8.97 19.61
N VAL A 80 2.49 8.84 18.44
CA VAL A 80 1.05 9.02 18.25
C VAL A 80 0.22 7.91 18.91
N LEU A 81 0.77 6.70 19.00
CA LEU A 81 0.09 5.52 19.52
C LEU A 81 0.54 5.12 20.94
N ASP A 82 1.50 5.82 21.54
CA ASP A 82 2.16 5.44 22.80
C ASP A 82 1.20 5.31 24.00
N ASP A 83 0.12 6.07 24.00
CA ASP A 83 -0.91 6.08 25.06
C ASP A 83 -2.08 5.11 24.80
N MET A 84 -2.01 4.30 23.74
CA MET A 84 -3.09 3.40 23.33
C MET A 84 -2.79 1.94 23.74
N ASP A 85 -3.83 1.23 24.20
CA ASP A 85 -3.76 -0.23 24.32
C ASP A 85 -3.87 -0.88 22.93
N LEU A 86 -2.75 -1.37 22.43
CA LEU A 86 -2.63 -2.00 21.12
C LEU A 86 -2.72 -3.53 21.16
N SER A 87 -3.04 -4.13 22.31
CA SER A 87 -3.07 -5.58 22.49
C SER A 87 -4.04 -6.32 21.56
N LYS A 88 -5.07 -5.60 21.06
CA LYS A 88 -6.04 -6.07 20.07
C LYS A 88 -5.85 -5.47 18.66
N PHE A 89 -4.73 -4.80 18.42
CA PHE A 89 -4.45 -4.21 17.13
C PHE A 89 -3.57 -5.12 16.28
N HIS A 90 -4.01 -5.38 15.08
CA HIS A 90 -3.22 -5.98 14.02
C HIS A 90 -2.62 -4.85 13.18
N LEU A 91 -1.29 -4.74 13.18
CA LEU A 91 -0.60 -3.78 12.33
C LEU A 91 -0.50 -4.35 10.92
N CYS A 92 -0.96 -3.60 9.93
CA CYS A 92 -0.83 -3.92 8.53
C CYS A 92 -0.14 -2.76 7.81
N GLY A 93 0.91 -3.01 7.04
CA GLY A 93 1.57 -1.98 6.25
C GLY A 93 1.63 -2.37 4.78
N HIS A 94 1.20 -1.47 3.89
CA HIS A 94 1.27 -1.68 2.45
C HIS A 94 2.49 -0.99 1.85
N SER A 95 3.31 -1.69 1.06
CA SER A 95 4.45 -1.12 0.34
C SER A 95 5.39 -0.36 1.30
N MET A 96 5.61 0.95 1.16
CA MET A 96 6.35 1.76 2.14
C MET A 96 5.84 1.57 3.57
N GLY A 97 4.52 1.53 3.75
CA GLY A 97 3.90 1.25 5.05
C GLY A 97 4.31 -0.11 5.62
N GLY A 98 4.62 -1.09 4.76
CA GLY A 98 5.19 -2.38 5.16
C GLY A 98 6.59 -2.25 5.76
N LEU A 99 7.44 -1.39 5.20
CA LEU A 99 8.75 -1.09 5.78
C LEU A 99 8.62 -0.37 7.13
N ILE A 100 7.68 0.56 7.24
CA ILE A 100 7.36 1.23 8.50
C ILE A 100 6.86 0.21 9.55
N ALA A 101 5.98 -0.70 9.14
CA ALA A 101 5.48 -1.77 10.03
C ALA A 101 6.60 -2.71 10.50
N LEU A 102 7.57 -3.05 9.63
CA LEU A 102 8.77 -3.80 10.03
C LEU A 102 9.59 -3.01 11.05
N ARG A 103 9.83 -1.71 10.82
CA ARG A 103 10.58 -0.89 11.79
C ARG A 103 9.90 -0.82 13.14
N LEU A 104 8.57 -0.62 13.16
CA LEU A 104 7.78 -0.64 14.39
C LEU A 104 7.87 -1.98 15.13
N ALA A 105 7.84 -3.10 14.40
CA ALA A 105 7.99 -4.43 14.97
C ALA A 105 9.35 -4.62 15.64
N PHE A 106 10.43 -4.24 14.96
CA PHE A 106 11.80 -4.42 15.46
C PHE A 106 12.17 -3.45 16.59
N ASN A 107 11.59 -2.25 16.64
CA ASN A 107 11.76 -1.31 17.77
C ASN A 107 11.17 -1.87 19.07
N LYS A 108 10.18 -2.76 19.01
CA LYS A 108 9.53 -3.40 20.16
C LYS A 108 8.89 -2.43 21.17
N ARG A 109 8.79 -1.15 20.86
CA ARG A 109 8.17 -0.14 21.72
C ARG A 109 6.66 -0.35 21.80
N LEU A 110 6.01 -0.52 20.64
CA LEU A 110 4.59 -0.83 20.55
C LEU A 110 4.36 -2.35 20.47
N GLN A 111 3.34 -2.83 21.14
CA GLN A 111 3.01 -4.26 21.20
C GLN A 111 1.71 -4.56 20.45
N PHE A 112 1.84 -4.79 19.15
CA PHE A 112 0.71 -5.22 18.31
C PHE A 112 0.40 -6.71 18.49
N LYS A 113 -0.86 -7.10 18.29
CA LYS A 113 -1.31 -8.48 18.30
C LYS A 113 -0.63 -9.29 17.18
N THR A 114 -0.62 -8.76 15.96
CA THR A 114 0.14 -9.31 14.82
C THR A 114 0.74 -8.19 13.97
N VAL A 115 1.76 -8.51 13.18
CA VAL A 115 2.37 -7.63 12.18
C VAL A 115 2.24 -8.28 10.81
N ASN A 116 1.66 -7.53 9.87
CA ASN A 116 1.30 -8.03 8.54
C ASN A 116 1.84 -7.07 7.47
N ILE A 117 2.66 -7.59 6.59
CA ILE A 117 3.37 -6.84 5.55
C ILE A 117 2.70 -7.13 4.21
N LEU A 118 2.05 -6.11 3.65
CA LEU A 118 1.32 -6.22 2.40
C LEU A 118 2.17 -5.66 1.25
N ASN A 119 2.48 -6.50 0.28
CA ASN A 119 3.20 -6.12 -0.94
C ASN A 119 4.48 -5.31 -0.65
N ALA A 120 5.30 -5.80 0.29
CA ALA A 120 6.60 -5.20 0.64
C ALA A 120 7.63 -6.26 1.01
N SER A 121 8.91 -5.92 0.85
CA SER A 121 10.07 -6.70 1.29
C SER A 121 11.19 -5.77 1.74
N CYS A 122 12.12 -6.29 2.53
CA CYS A 122 13.32 -5.54 2.92
C CYS A 122 14.58 -6.34 2.54
N PRO A 123 15.56 -5.75 1.84
CA PRO A 123 15.50 -4.38 1.28
C PRO A 123 14.44 -4.25 0.18
N MET A 124 13.93 -3.03 -0.01
CA MET A 124 13.00 -2.72 -1.09
C MET A 124 13.77 -2.15 -2.28
N PHE A 125 13.65 -2.80 -3.43
CA PHE A 125 14.26 -2.30 -4.66
C PHE A 125 13.38 -1.23 -5.30
N VAL A 126 13.89 -0.01 -5.41
CA VAL A 126 13.24 1.10 -6.11
C VAL A 126 14.03 1.43 -7.37
N GLY A 127 13.43 1.24 -8.54
CA GLY A 127 14.08 1.44 -9.84
C GLY A 127 14.53 2.89 -10.06
N GLY A 128 15.71 3.08 -10.68
CA GLY A 128 16.26 4.42 -10.94
C GLY A 128 15.34 5.29 -11.80
N ALA A 129 14.68 4.72 -12.80
CA ALA A 129 13.73 5.45 -13.66
C ALA A 129 12.53 6.00 -12.84
N LEU A 130 11.98 5.20 -11.92
CA LEU A 130 10.89 5.64 -11.05
C LEU A 130 11.33 6.78 -10.12
N LEU A 131 12.53 6.68 -9.53
CA LEU A 131 13.10 7.75 -8.71
C LEU A 131 13.35 9.03 -9.50
N ASP A 132 13.85 8.91 -10.72
CA ASP A 132 14.09 10.07 -11.59
C ASP A 132 12.77 10.74 -12.00
N ASP A 133 11.78 9.97 -12.40
CA ASP A 133 10.46 10.48 -12.76
C ASP A 133 9.73 11.08 -11.56
N SER A 134 9.79 10.47 -10.38
CA SER A 134 9.18 11.04 -9.18
C SER A 134 9.71 12.43 -8.83
N ARG A 135 10.95 12.75 -9.25
CA ARG A 135 11.58 14.07 -9.07
C ARG A 135 11.20 15.05 -10.18
N LYS A 136 11.13 14.57 -11.43
CA LYS A 136 11.01 15.42 -12.63
C LYS A 136 9.58 15.56 -13.11
N ASN A 137 8.82 14.47 -13.07
CA ASN A 137 7.47 14.36 -13.65
C ASN A 137 6.60 13.43 -12.81
N LEU A 138 5.88 13.99 -11.85
CA LEU A 138 5.02 13.23 -10.94
C LEU A 138 3.99 12.36 -11.69
N ASP A 139 3.40 12.87 -12.77
CA ASP A 139 2.43 12.12 -13.59
C ASP A 139 3.04 10.85 -14.19
N SER A 140 4.26 10.94 -14.74
CA SER A 140 4.99 9.80 -15.27
C SER A 140 5.30 8.77 -14.18
N ALA A 141 5.74 9.22 -13.00
CA ALA A 141 5.99 8.31 -11.89
C ALA A 141 4.73 7.59 -11.42
N MET A 142 3.59 8.32 -11.32
CA MET A 142 2.30 7.72 -10.99
C MET A 142 1.82 6.73 -12.05
N ASP A 143 2.02 7.05 -13.34
CA ASP A 143 1.70 6.14 -14.44
C ASP A 143 2.55 4.86 -14.38
N MET A 144 3.84 4.96 -14.04
CA MET A 144 4.69 3.79 -13.83
C MET A 144 4.18 2.94 -12.66
N LEU A 145 3.92 3.54 -11.51
CA LEU A 145 3.41 2.82 -10.33
C LEU A 145 2.09 2.11 -10.64
N THR A 146 1.13 2.81 -11.24
CA THR A 146 -0.19 2.24 -11.52
C THR A 146 -0.15 1.19 -12.64
N THR A 147 0.69 1.39 -13.68
CA THR A 147 0.82 0.44 -14.79
C THR A 147 1.48 -0.86 -14.38
N TYR A 148 2.55 -0.78 -13.59
CA TYR A 148 3.29 -1.97 -13.15
C TYR A 148 2.72 -2.58 -11.86
N GLY A 149 1.96 -1.81 -11.09
CA GLY A 149 1.41 -2.24 -9.81
C GLY A 149 0.05 -2.93 -9.88
N VAL A 150 -0.58 -3.06 -11.06
CA VAL A 150 -1.82 -3.81 -11.24
C VAL A 150 -1.64 -4.97 -12.19
N ASN A 151 -2.44 -6.03 -12.00
CA ASN A 151 -2.53 -7.14 -12.93
C ASN A 151 -3.41 -6.72 -14.12
N GLN A 152 -2.79 -6.25 -15.19
CA GLN A 152 -3.51 -5.94 -16.44
C GLN A 152 -3.51 -7.18 -17.35
N PRO A 153 -4.64 -7.48 -18.02
CA PRO A 153 -4.62 -8.44 -19.09
C PRO A 153 -3.64 -7.97 -20.18
N PRO A 154 -2.94 -8.90 -20.86
CA PRO A 154 -2.03 -8.53 -21.94
C PRO A 154 -2.80 -7.70 -22.95
N LYS A 155 -2.33 -6.48 -23.25
CA LYS A 155 -2.91 -5.64 -24.31
C LYS A 155 -3.01 -6.47 -25.57
N ALA A 156 -4.22 -6.63 -26.11
CA ALA A 156 -4.40 -7.27 -27.41
C ALA A 156 -3.44 -6.58 -28.38
N LYS A 157 -2.56 -7.35 -29.04
CA LYS A 157 -1.68 -6.81 -30.08
C LYS A 157 -2.60 -6.16 -31.10
N ALA A 158 -2.51 -4.84 -31.24
CA ALA A 158 -3.24 -4.13 -32.27
C ALA A 158 -2.80 -4.73 -33.62
N SER A 159 -3.62 -5.57 -34.20
CA SER A 159 -3.44 -6.08 -35.55
C SER A 159 -3.95 -5.03 -36.51
N GLY A 160 -3.12 -4.03 -36.79
CA GLY A 160 -3.38 -2.98 -37.78
C GLY A 160 -2.07 -2.42 -38.29
N PRO A 161 -2.01 -1.91 -39.52
CA PRO A 161 -0.79 -1.36 -40.11
C PRO A 161 -0.30 -0.20 -39.26
N MET A 162 0.98 -0.32 -38.82
CA MET A 162 1.71 0.69 -38.12
C MET A 162 1.87 1.93 -38.97
N PHE A 163 1.03 2.93 -38.80
CA PHE A 163 1.43 4.28 -39.12
C PHE A 163 2.08 4.87 -37.89
N GLY A 164 3.41 5.01 -38.02
CA GLY A 164 4.21 5.53 -36.94
C GLY A 164 3.86 6.97 -36.61
N THR A 165 3.64 7.22 -35.35
CA THR A 165 4.04 8.43 -34.65
C THR A 165 4.10 8.13 -33.17
N MET A 166 5.26 8.39 -32.65
CA MET A 166 5.62 8.64 -31.26
C MET A 166 4.54 8.51 -30.19
N GLY A 167 4.75 7.55 -29.31
CA GLY A 167 4.42 7.38 -27.94
C GLY A 167 3.63 8.47 -27.21
N SER A 168 2.35 8.35 -27.24
CA SER A 168 1.51 8.62 -26.10
C SER A 168 0.52 7.47 -26.07
N GLY A 169 0.59 6.65 -25.03
CA GLY A 169 -0.38 5.60 -24.83
C GLY A 169 -1.76 6.25 -24.75
N PHE A 170 -2.60 5.98 -25.73
CA PHE A 170 -3.99 6.38 -25.72
C PHE A 170 -4.69 5.63 -24.59
N TYR A 171 -4.77 6.23 -23.43
CA TYR A 171 -5.79 5.91 -22.46
C TYR A 171 -7.10 6.50 -22.95
N GLN A 172 -7.93 5.72 -23.64
CA GLN A 172 -9.30 6.11 -23.85
C GLN A 172 -9.98 6.18 -22.49
N LYS A 173 -10.40 7.38 -22.11
CA LYS A 173 -11.19 7.57 -20.89
C LYS A 173 -12.49 6.79 -21.01
N LYS A 174 -12.95 6.15 -19.94
CA LYS A 174 -14.28 5.52 -19.86
C LYS A 174 -15.39 6.46 -20.34
N SER A 175 -15.24 7.79 -20.11
CA SER A 175 -16.13 8.85 -20.60
C SER A 175 -16.15 8.98 -22.14
N ASP A 176 -15.07 8.64 -22.84
CA ASP A 176 -14.97 8.82 -24.29
C ASP A 176 -15.68 7.69 -25.04
N LEU A 177 -15.86 6.53 -24.38
CA LEU A 177 -16.57 5.37 -24.92
C LEU A 177 -18.10 5.46 -24.76
N ILE A 178 -18.60 6.26 -23.80
CA ILE A 178 -20.02 6.45 -23.54
C ILE A 178 -20.70 7.34 -24.60
N ASN A 179 -19.94 8.17 -25.30
CA ASN A 179 -20.43 9.15 -26.26
C ASN A 179 -20.29 8.73 -27.75
N THR A 180 -19.97 7.45 -28.02
CA THR A 180 -19.95 6.98 -29.41
C THR A 180 -21.34 6.60 -29.89
N PRO A 181 -21.76 6.98 -31.12
CA PRO A 181 -23.12 6.74 -31.63
C PRO A 181 -23.48 5.29 -31.93
N TYR A 182 -22.59 4.34 -31.68
CA TYR A 182 -22.76 2.93 -32.04
C TYR A 182 -22.66 2.01 -30.83
N GLY A 183 -23.81 1.52 -30.36
CA GLY A 183 -23.91 0.24 -29.65
C GLY A 183 -23.25 0.15 -28.29
N SER A 184 -23.48 1.08 -27.40
CA SER A 184 -22.84 1.23 -26.09
C SER A 184 -22.97 0.05 -25.11
N LYS A 185 -23.99 -0.78 -25.18
CA LYS A 185 -24.22 -1.85 -24.19
C LYS A 185 -23.18 -2.98 -24.21
N LYS A 186 -22.64 -3.35 -25.36
CA LYS A 186 -21.64 -4.44 -25.46
C LYS A 186 -20.22 -4.03 -25.06
N ILE A 187 -19.93 -2.73 -25.05
CA ILE A 187 -18.62 -2.20 -24.68
C ILE A 187 -18.53 -2.01 -23.16
N VAL A 188 -19.64 -1.65 -22.53
CA VAL A 188 -19.71 -1.46 -21.07
C VAL A 188 -19.49 -2.79 -20.32
N ASP A 189 -20.04 -3.89 -20.83
CA ASP A 189 -19.90 -5.23 -20.22
C ASP A 189 -18.45 -5.79 -20.30
N LYS A 190 -17.60 -5.27 -21.19
CA LYS A 190 -16.17 -5.65 -21.26
C LYS A 190 -15.25 -4.76 -20.44
N LEU A 191 -15.72 -3.60 -19.98
CA LEU A 191 -14.93 -2.65 -19.19
C LEU A 191 -15.02 -2.90 -17.67
N ASP A 192 -15.99 -3.71 -17.23
CA ASP A 192 -16.17 -4.01 -15.82
C ASP A 192 -15.08 -4.96 -15.25
N ASP A 193 -14.31 -5.62 -16.12
CA ASP A 193 -13.18 -6.48 -15.75
C ASP A 193 -11.81 -5.76 -15.80
N GLU A 194 -11.74 -4.49 -16.22
CA GLU A 194 -10.49 -3.75 -16.28
C GLU A 194 -10.32 -2.84 -15.04
N VAL A 195 -9.14 -2.91 -14.43
CA VAL A 195 -8.75 -2.03 -13.32
C VAL A 195 -8.77 -0.58 -13.80
N ASP A 196 -9.57 0.28 -13.15
CA ASP A 196 -9.64 1.70 -13.47
C ASP A 196 -8.37 2.43 -12.98
N LEU A 197 -7.34 2.46 -13.82
CA LEU A 197 -6.06 3.11 -13.51
C LEU A 197 -6.21 4.60 -13.19
N TYR A 198 -7.20 5.27 -13.75
CA TYR A 198 -7.44 6.67 -13.45
C TYR A 198 -7.95 6.87 -12.02
N ALA A 199 -8.87 6.02 -11.57
CA ALA A 199 -9.33 6.05 -10.19
C ALA A 199 -8.23 5.64 -9.21
N LEU A 200 -7.41 4.63 -9.56
CA LEU A 200 -6.23 4.27 -8.78
C LEU A 200 -5.24 5.44 -8.68
N LYS A 201 -4.95 6.11 -9.79
CA LYS A 201 -4.07 7.28 -9.82
C LYS A 201 -4.56 8.42 -8.91
N LYS A 202 -5.88 8.55 -8.70
CA LYS A 202 -6.44 9.53 -7.75
C LYS A 202 -6.02 9.33 -6.30
N LEU A 203 -5.59 8.13 -5.90
CA LEU A 203 -5.05 7.91 -4.56
C LEU A 203 -3.77 8.71 -4.30
N PHE A 204 -3.04 9.08 -5.37
CA PHE A 204 -1.82 9.88 -5.30
C PHE A 204 -2.05 11.39 -5.47
N ASN A 205 -3.29 11.84 -5.73
CA ASN A 205 -3.56 13.25 -6.13
C ASN A 205 -3.38 14.28 -5.01
N GLN A 206 -3.14 13.87 -3.78
CA GLN A 206 -2.99 14.78 -2.64
C GLN A 206 -1.53 15.02 -2.25
N ILE A 207 -0.59 14.50 -3.04
CA ILE A 207 0.84 14.69 -2.78
C ILE A 207 1.51 15.54 -3.85
N THR A 208 2.65 16.10 -3.51
CA THR A 208 3.56 16.76 -4.46
C THR A 208 4.62 15.77 -4.95
N LYS A 209 5.29 16.11 -6.08
CA LYS A 209 6.42 15.33 -6.57
C LYS A 209 7.53 15.14 -5.52
N ASP A 210 7.74 16.16 -4.69
CA ASP A 210 8.78 16.11 -3.66
C ASP A 210 8.44 15.08 -2.57
N ILE A 211 7.17 14.88 -2.25
CA ILE A 211 6.74 13.87 -1.27
C ILE A 211 6.92 12.47 -1.84
N LEU A 212 6.42 12.18 -3.04
CA LEU A 212 6.60 10.87 -3.64
C LEU A 212 8.09 10.50 -3.81
N ASN A 213 8.92 11.46 -4.26
CA ASN A 213 10.36 11.22 -4.39
C ASN A 213 11.03 10.94 -3.05
N ASN A 214 10.62 11.68 -2.01
CA ASN A 214 11.10 11.49 -0.65
C ASN A 214 10.76 10.09 -0.11
N ASP A 215 9.51 9.67 -0.26
CA ASP A 215 9.03 8.37 0.17
C ASP A 215 9.76 7.21 -0.52
N LEU A 216 9.89 7.29 -1.85
CA LEU A 216 10.60 6.29 -2.63
C LEU A 216 12.10 6.24 -2.28
N THR A 217 12.68 7.38 -1.93
CA THR A 217 14.07 7.47 -1.46
C THR A 217 14.22 6.85 -0.07
N ALA A 218 13.28 7.11 0.84
CA ALA A 218 13.24 6.49 2.15
C ALA A 218 13.12 4.95 2.03
N CYS A 219 12.24 4.46 1.16
CA CYS A 219 12.12 3.03 0.87
C CYS A 219 13.43 2.41 0.38
N LYS A 220 14.10 3.06 -0.58
CA LYS A 220 15.35 2.58 -1.16
C LYS A 220 16.48 2.50 -0.14
N ASN A 221 16.52 3.44 0.80
CA ASN A 221 17.61 3.56 1.77
C ASN A 221 17.38 2.74 3.04
N PHE A 222 16.16 2.24 3.25
CA PHE A 222 15.83 1.46 4.44
C PHE A 222 16.44 0.06 4.40
N SER A 223 17.01 -0.33 5.52
CA SER A 223 17.48 -1.70 5.75
C SER A 223 17.31 -2.08 7.21
N VAL A 224 17.27 -3.36 7.48
CA VAL A 224 17.32 -3.96 8.81
C VAL A 224 18.53 -4.87 8.89
N SER A 225 19.18 -4.91 10.04
CA SER A 225 20.34 -5.77 10.26
C SER A 225 19.93 -7.25 10.43
N GLU A 226 20.85 -8.15 10.13
CA GLU A 226 20.65 -9.59 10.34
C GLU A 226 20.37 -9.90 11.83
N ASP A 227 20.99 -9.16 12.73
CA ASP A 227 20.77 -9.31 14.18
C ASP A 227 19.35 -8.91 14.59
N GLU A 228 18.80 -7.81 14.01
CA GLU A 228 17.42 -7.40 14.26
C GLU A 228 16.44 -8.46 13.75
N ILE A 229 16.65 -8.98 12.53
CA ILE A 229 15.80 -10.00 11.91
C ILE A 229 15.85 -11.29 12.74
N SER A 230 17.03 -11.80 13.04
CA SER A 230 17.23 -13.09 13.76
C SER A 230 16.81 -13.03 15.23
N SER A 231 16.84 -11.84 15.86
CA SER A 231 16.40 -11.64 17.25
C SER A 231 14.90 -11.44 17.42
N TYR A 232 14.14 -11.32 16.32
CA TYR A 232 12.70 -11.12 16.40
C TYR A 232 11.97 -12.44 16.64
N GLU A 233 11.22 -12.51 17.76
CA GLU A 233 10.62 -13.78 18.24
C GLU A 233 9.17 -13.99 17.78
N LYS A 234 8.45 -12.88 17.44
CA LYS A 234 7.05 -12.96 17.05
C LYS A 234 6.93 -13.31 15.56
N GLN A 235 5.77 -13.79 15.17
CA GLN A 235 5.47 -14.05 13.77
C GLN A 235 5.26 -12.75 13.00
N ILE A 236 5.80 -12.68 11.78
CA ILE A 236 5.46 -11.67 10.78
C ILE A 236 4.77 -12.37 9.62
N ASN A 237 3.61 -11.86 9.24
CA ASN A 237 2.86 -12.37 8.09
C ASN A 237 3.14 -11.47 6.87
N PHE A 238 3.32 -12.08 5.72
CA PHE A 238 3.45 -11.40 4.43
C PHE A 238 2.24 -11.73 3.56
N VAL A 239 1.61 -10.71 2.98
CA VAL A 239 0.47 -10.86 2.06
C VAL A 239 0.84 -10.23 0.74
N LEU A 240 0.83 -11.02 -0.34
CA LEU A 240 1.36 -10.62 -1.63
C LEU A 240 0.39 -10.95 -2.75
N GLY A 241 0.27 -10.06 -3.70
CA GLY A 241 -0.33 -10.40 -5.00
C GLY A 241 0.63 -11.29 -5.81
N GLU A 242 0.11 -12.39 -6.35
CA GLU A 242 0.89 -13.33 -7.19
C GLU A 242 1.59 -12.65 -8.37
N LYS A 243 0.95 -11.63 -8.93
CA LYS A 243 1.42 -10.90 -10.12
C LYS A 243 2.16 -9.60 -9.79
N ASP A 244 2.54 -9.41 -8.53
CA ASP A 244 3.26 -8.20 -8.12
C ASP A 244 4.62 -8.10 -8.82
N LYS A 245 4.76 -7.11 -9.71
CA LYS A 245 5.99 -6.82 -10.47
C LYS A 245 6.88 -5.81 -9.75
N LEU A 246 6.33 -5.06 -8.79
CA LEU A 246 7.08 -4.09 -8.01
C LEU A 246 7.81 -4.77 -6.86
N ILE A 247 7.18 -5.78 -6.23
CA ILE A 247 7.77 -6.57 -5.13
C ILE A 247 7.69 -8.06 -5.49
N PRO A 248 8.64 -8.58 -6.27
CA PRO A 248 8.69 -9.99 -6.63
C PRO A 248 8.82 -10.91 -5.41
N LEU A 249 8.04 -11.99 -5.37
CA LEU A 249 7.95 -12.97 -4.28
C LEU A 249 9.34 -13.44 -3.79
N LYS A 250 10.28 -13.69 -4.68
CA LYS A 250 11.64 -14.15 -4.33
C LYS A 250 12.39 -13.27 -3.32
N TYR A 251 12.10 -11.96 -3.28
CA TYR A 251 12.72 -11.05 -2.31
C TYR A 251 12.07 -11.17 -0.93
N VAL A 252 10.77 -11.45 -0.89
CA VAL A 252 10.06 -11.72 0.37
C VAL A 252 10.49 -13.06 0.95
N GLU A 253 10.57 -14.11 0.12
CA GLU A 253 11.07 -15.43 0.53
C GLU A 253 12.47 -15.33 1.14
N LYS A 254 13.39 -14.61 0.46
CA LYS A 254 14.73 -14.38 0.96
C LYS A 254 14.75 -13.63 2.31
N PHE A 255 13.89 -12.65 2.48
CA PHE A 255 13.79 -11.93 3.77
C PHE A 255 13.25 -12.85 4.87
N CYS A 256 12.27 -13.68 4.57
CA CYS A 256 11.68 -14.63 5.50
C CYS A 256 12.67 -15.70 6.00
N GLU A 257 13.67 -16.07 5.20
CA GLU A 257 14.74 -17.01 5.60
C GLU A 257 15.50 -16.54 6.87
N GLY A 258 15.59 -15.23 7.09
CA GLY A 258 16.22 -14.64 8.27
C GLY A 258 15.32 -14.60 9.53
N LEU A 259 14.01 -14.71 9.36
CA LEU A 259 13.04 -14.63 10.44
C LEU A 259 12.82 -15.99 11.13
N LYS A 260 12.69 -15.99 12.44
CA LYS A 260 12.36 -17.23 13.20
C LYS A 260 10.94 -17.74 12.88
N LYS A 261 10.00 -16.84 12.62
CA LYS A 261 8.59 -17.18 12.34
C LYS A 261 8.04 -16.23 11.31
N SER A 262 7.62 -16.79 10.18
CA SER A 262 6.93 -16.03 9.12
C SER A 262 5.89 -16.91 8.43
N GLU A 263 4.85 -16.27 7.91
CA GLU A 263 3.85 -16.90 7.03
C GLU A 263 3.71 -16.03 5.79
N ILE A 264 3.67 -16.65 4.61
CA ILE A 264 3.46 -15.96 3.33
C ILE A 264 2.11 -16.38 2.78
N LEU A 265 1.21 -15.41 2.60
CA LEU A 265 -0.08 -15.58 1.95
C LEU A 265 -0.03 -14.95 0.55
N ILE A 266 -0.28 -15.76 -0.48
CA ILE A 266 -0.27 -15.31 -1.87
C ILE A 266 -1.72 -15.15 -2.35
N LEU A 267 -2.06 -13.98 -2.84
CA LEU A 267 -3.34 -13.66 -3.44
C LEU A 267 -3.26 -13.86 -4.95
N GLU A 268 -3.82 -14.97 -5.44
CA GLU A 268 -3.81 -15.32 -6.86
C GLU A 268 -4.44 -14.25 -7.73
N ASN A 269 -3.86 -13.99 -8.89
CA ASN A 269 -4.29 -13.03 -9.90
C ASN A 269 -4.28 -11.55 -9.46
N LEU A 270 -3.79 -11.21 -8.27
CA LEU A 270 -3.60 -9.84 -7.82
C LEU A 270 -2.14 -9.41 -7.95
N SER A 271 -1.91 -8.10 -8.01
CA SER A 271 -0.60 -7.48 -8.11
C SER A 271 -0.28 -6.63 -6.86
N HIS A 272 0.33 -5.46 -7.03
CA HIS A 272 0.79 -4.62 -5.93
C HIS A 272 -0.34 -3.93 -5.15
N PHE A 273 -1.39 -3.50 -5.85
CA PHE A 273 -2.52 -2.77 -5.24
C PHE A 273 -3.69 -3.71 -4.91
N THR A 274 -3.42 -4.76 -4.14
CA THR A 274 -4.40 -5.81 -3.79
C THR A 274 -5.69 -5.24 -3.19
N PHE A 275 -5.59 -4.17 -2.39
CA PHE A 275 -6.73 -3.47 -1.77
C PHE A 275 -7.60 -2.73 -2.79
N TYR A 276 -7.11 -2.51 -4.00
CA TYR A 276 -7.81 -1.83 -5.09
C TYR A 276 -8.29 -2.81 -6.16
N GLU A 277 -7.48 -3.82 -6.48
CA GLU A 277 -7.78 -4.80 -7.55
C GLU A 277 -8.92 -5.74 -7.15
N ASP A 278 -8.89 -6.27 -5.92
CA ASP A 278 -9.95 -7.10 -5.35
C ASP A 278 -9.99 -6.93 -3.82
N PRO A 279 -10.62 -5.84 -3.32
CA PRO A 279 -10.74 -5.59 -1.89
C PRO A 279 -11.53 -6.66 -1.15
N THR A 280 -12.44 -7.37 -1.83
CA THR A 280 -13.23 -8.46 -1.24
C THR A 280 -12.36 -9.66 -0.95
N LYS A 281 -11.53 -10.08 -1.92
CA LYS A 281 -10.58 -11.17 -1.76
C LYS A 281 -9.55 -10.83 -0.68
N LEU A 282 -8.96 -9.62 -0.73
CA LEU A 282 -8.05 -9.17 0.33
C LEU A 282 -8.72 -9.22 1.70
N SER A 283 -9.92 -8.67 1.86
CA SER A 283 -10.65 -8.64 3.13
C SER A 283 -10.91 -10.05 3.67
N THR A 284 -11.32 -10.97 2.79
CA THR A 284 -11.63 -12.36 3.16
C THR A 284 -10.37 -13.09 3.64
N GLU A 285 -9.30 -13.03 2.87
CA GLU A 285 -8.07 -13.77 3.18
C GLU A 285 -7.33 -13.14 4.37
N LEU A 286 -7.28 -11.80 4.45
CA LEU A 286 -6.73 -11.10 5.60
C LEU A 286 -7.53 -11.43 6.87
N GLY A 287 -8.86 -11.40 6.81
CA GLY A 287 -9.71 -11.75 7.95
C GLY A 287 -9.49 -13.17 8.46
N LYS A 288 -9.28 -14.15 7.57
CA LYS A 288 -8.89 -15.53 7.95
C LYS A 288 -7.51 -15.57 8.62
N LEU A 289 -6.53 -14.84 8.07
CA LEU A 289 -5.17 -14.78 8.62
C LEU A 289 -5.16 -14.20 10.03
N LEU A 290 -5.89 -13.11 10.25
CA LEU A 290 -5.94 -12.39 11.53
C LEU A 290 -6.79 -13.08 12.60
N SER A 291 -7.64 -14.05 12.23
CA SER A 291 -8.49 -14.81 13.16
C SER A 291 -7.82 -16.08 13.72
N LYS A 292 -6.58 -16.38 13.29
CA LYS A 292 -5.76 -17.48 13.84
C LYS A 292 -5.22 -17.11 15.20
#